data_cc33acd1b2f149d531ccae8d8e448a4d
#
_entry.id   cc33acd1b2f149d531ccae8d8e448a4d
#
_cell.length_a   1.000
_cell.length_b   1.000
_cell.length_c   1.000
_cell.angle_alpha   90.00
_cell.angle_beta   90.00
_cell.angle_gamma   90.00
#
_symmetry.space_group_name_H-M   'P 1'
#
loop_
_entity.id
_entity.type
_entity.pdbx_description
1 polymer ?
#
loop_
_entity_poly.entity_id
_entity_poly.type
_entity_poly.pdbx_seq_one_letter_code
_entity_poly.pdbx_strand_id
1 'polypeptide(L)'
;MKTLAQYDAVMAKCKEIFLKKTRDYGTAWRILRPTSLTDQLYIKAKRIRNLEETKTQKIADSIDSEYQGIINYAIMALIQLELNKNAGLNEEVGLELEIQKVETLYDEQTQIIRDLLALKNHDYGEAWRDMRMSSFTDMILMKLLRIKQIEENEGQTLISEGLDANYQDIVNYAVFALIKKVEEVEKV
;
A
#
# COMPACT_ATOMS: atom_id res chain seq x y z
N MET A 1 15.24 6.93 -14.53
CA MET A 1 13.89 6.58 -15.04
C MET A 1 12.88 7.56 -14.45
N LYS A 2 11.97 8.10 -15.27
CA LYS A 2 10.94 9.06 -14.82
C LYS A 2 10.06 8.47 -13.72
N THR A 3 9.66 7.20 -13.84
CA THR A 3 8.81 6.50 -12.86
C THR A 3 9.39 6.49 -11.45
N LEU A 4 10.69 6.23 -11.28
CA LEU A 4 11.26 6.18 -9.92
C LEU A 4 11.23 7.55 -9.24
N ALA A 5 11.50 8.65 -9.95
CA ALA A 5 11.38 9.98 -9.37
C ALA A 5 9.94 10.33 -9.00
N GLN A 6 8.97 9.92 -9.83
CA GLN A 6 7.54 10.09 -9.54
C GLN A 6 7.09 9.22 -8.35
N TYR A 7 7.58 7.97 -8.30
CA TYR A 7 7.36 7.07 -7.16
C TYR A 7 7.87 7.72 -5.86
N ASP A 8 9.11 8.20 -5.86
CA ASP A 8 9.72 8.84 -4.69
C ASP A 8 8.90 10.05 -4.22
N ALA A 9 8.39 10.87 -5.14
CA ALA A 9 7.55 12.01 -4.82
C ALA A 9 6.19 11.63 -4.20
N VAL A 10 5.55 10.56 -4.69
CA VAL A 10 4.31 10.04 -4.12
C VAL A 10 4.55 9.46 -2.73
N MET A 11 5.58 8.63 -2.57
CA MET A 11 5.91 7.99 -1.31
C MET A 11 6.31 9.01 -0.23
N ALA A 12 7.02 10.09 -0.60
CA ALA A 12 7.35 11.17 0.34
C ALA A 12 6.09 11.83 0.92
N LYS A 13 5.07 12.09 0.09
CA LYS A 13 3.77 12.63 0.55
C LYS A 13 3.03 11.64 1.46
N CYS A 14 3.01 10.36 1.10
CA CYS A 14 2.38 9.32 1.91
C CYS A 14 3.08 9.17 3.26
N LYS A 15 4.41 9.18 3.29
CA LYS A 15 5.23 9.12 4.50
C LYS A 15 4.97 10.33 5.41
N GLU A 16 4.89 11.53 4.84
CA GLU A 16 4.59 12.76 5.61
C GLU A 16 3.25 12.62 6.36
N ILE A 17 2.20 12.17 5.66
CA ILE A 17 0.88 11.94 6.25
C ILE A 17 0.96 10.86 7.34
N PHE A 18 1.64 9.75 7.06
CA PHE A 18 1.82 8.65 8.00
C PHE A 18 2.51 9.10 9.29
N LEU A 19 3.62 9.84 9.18
CA LEU A 19 4.36 10.33 10.35
C LEU A 19 3.59 11.39 11.14
N LYS A 20 2.82 12.27 10.48
CA LYS A 20 1.93 13.22 11.17
C LYS A 20 0.90 12.47 12.02
N LYS A 21 0.23 11.46 11.45
CA LYS A 21 -0.73 10.63 12.19
C LYS A 21 -0.06 9.82 13.31
N THR A 22 1.16 9.36 13.10
CA THR A 22 1.93 8.68 14.17
C THR A 22 2.26 9.63 15.33
N ARG A 23 2.50 10.90 15.06
CA ARG A 23 2.67 11.90 16.14
C ARG A 23 1.38 12.16 16.92
N ASP A 24 0.23 12.11 16.25
CA ASP A 24 -1.08 12.34 16.89
C ASP A 24 -1.55 11.14 17.71
N TYR A 25 -1.34 9.93 17.22
CA TYR A 25 -1.99 8.70 17.75
C TYR A 25 -0.99 7.63 18.20
N GLY A 26 0.32 7.89 18.12
CA GLY A 26 1.33 6.86 18.33
C GLY A 26 1.21 5.75 17.29
N THR A 27 1.58 4.55 17.69
CA THR A 27 1.47 3.35 16.85
C THR A 27 0.22 2.52 17.16
N ALA A 28 -0.90 3.18 17.41
CA ALA A 28 -2.18 2.53 17.76
C ALA A 28 -2.61 1.46 16.73
N TRP A 29 -2.20 1.61 15.47
CA TRP A 29 -2.44 0.60 14.42
C TRP A 29 -1.80 -0.77 14.69
N ARG A 30 -0.81 -0.83 15.58
CA ARG A 30 -0.17 -2.08 16.01
C ARG A 30 -1.11 -3.07 16.67
N ILE A 31 -2.24 -2.61 17.22
CA ILE A 31 -3.29 -3.48 17.78
C ILE A 31 -4.04 -4.26 16.70
N LEU A 32 -3.98 -3.82 15.44
CA LEU A 32 -4.73 -4.43 14.36
C LEU A 32 -4.14 -5.80 13.99
N ARG A 33 -5.00 -6.78 13.90
CA ARG A 33 -4.65 -8.07 13.31
C ARG A 33 -4.35 -7.88 11.82
N PRO A 34 -3.54 -8.73 11.19
CA PRO A 34 -3.29 -8.69 9.74
C PRO A 34 -4.60 -8.63 8.93
N THR A 35 -5.58 -9.47 9.26
CA THR A 35 -6.90 -9.49 8.62
C THR A 35 -7.65 -8.16 8.73
N SER A 36 -7.48 -7.43 9.84
CA SER A 36 -8.11 -6.11 10.02
C SER A 36 -7.46 -5.05 9.12
N LEU A 37 -6.15 -5.12 8.90
CA LEU A 37 -5.46 -4.26 7.93
C LEU A 37 -5.92 -4.54 6.50
N THR A 38 -6.06 -5.82 6.15
CA THR A 38 -6.62 -6.26 4.86
C THR A 38 -8.02 -5.70 4.65
N ASP A 39 -8.88 -5.75 5.66
CA ASP A 39 -10.24 -5.21 5.57
C ASP A 39 -10.26 -3.67 5.40
N GLN A 40 -9.36 -2.94 6.08
CA GLN A 40 -9.22 -1.49 5.87
C GLN A 40 -8.81 -1.14 4.43
N LEU A 41 -7.88 -1.90 3.87
CA LEU A 41 -7.49 -1.77 2.46
C LEU A 41 -8.67 -2.06 1.52
N TYR A 42 -9.41 -3.13 1.81
CA TYR A 42 -10.55 -3.55 1.01
C TYR A 42 -11.67 -2.50 0.97
N ILE A 43 -12.02 -1.92 2.12
CA ILE A 43 -13.03 -0.85 2.21
C ILE A 43 -12.64 0.35 1.35
N LYS A 44 -11.37 0.78 1.39
CA LYS A 44 -10.87 1.90 0.60
C LYS A 44 -10.92 1.61 -0.90
N ALA A 45 -10.44 0.45 -1.32
CA ALA A 45 -10.47 0.04 -2.72
C ALA A 45 -11.92 -0.10 -3.25
N LYS A 46 -12.83 -0.65 -2.44
CA LYS A 46 -14.26 -0.71 -2.77
C LYS A 46 -14.89 0.67 -2.90
N ARG A 47 -14.51 1.61 -2.04
CA ARG A 47 -14.99 3.00 -2.15
C ARG A 47 -14.54 3.63 -3.46
N ILE A 48 -13.26 3.49 -3.84
CA ILE A 48 -12.76 4.00 -5.11
C ILE A 48 -13.58 3.42 -6.27
N ARG A 49 -13.74 2.10 -6.33
CA ARG A 49 -14.52 1.44 -7.39
C ARG A 49 -15.95 1.95 -7.45
N ASN A 50 -16.62 2.08 -6.30
CA ASN A 50 -17.99 2.61 -6.25
C ASN A 50 -18.07 4.05 -6.79
N LEU A 51 -17.07 4.90 -6.50
CA LEU A 51 -17.02 6.26 -7.02
C LEU A 51 -16.74 6.30 -8.54
N GLU A 52 -15.92 5.38 -9.04
CA GLU A 52 -15.65 5.22 -10.47
C GLU A 52 -16.92 4.79 -11.25
N GLU A 53 -17.73 3.90 -10.66
CA GLU A 53 -18.97 3.39 -11.26
C GLU A 53 -20.12 4.38 -11.18
N THR A 54 -20.36 4.97 -10.00
CA THR A 54 -21.53 5.83 -9.75
C THR A 54 -21.30 7.29 -10.14
N LYS A 55 -20.05 7.72 -10.24
CA LYS A 55 -19.64 9.13 -10.48
C LYS A 55 -20.27 10.12 -9.48
N THR A 56 -20.72 9.63 -8.34
CA THR A 56 -21.40 10.42 -7.30
C THR A 56 -20.65 10.31 -5.99
N GLN A 57 -20.17 11.44 -5.48
CA GLN A 57 -19.46 11.54 -4.22
C GLN A 57 -20.28 12.34 -3.20
N LYS A 58 -20.50 11.78 -2.01
CA LYS A 58 -21.22 12.42 -0.89
C LYS A 58 -20.30 12.85 0.25
N ILE A 59 -19.11 12.28 0.36
CA ILE A 59 -18.12 12.56 1.41
C ILE A 59 -16.97 13.33 0.75
N ALA A 60 -16.47 14.36 1.43
CA ALA A 60 -15.46 15.29 0.89
C ALA A 60 -14.07 14.65 0.60
N ASP A 61 -13.78 13.49 1.18
CA ASP A 61 -12.49 12.80 0.99
C ASP A 61 -12.27 12.43 -0.48
N SER A 62 -11.17 12.89 -1.04
CA SER A 62 -10.82 12.68 -2.45
C SER A 62 -10.43 11.23 -2.72
N ILE A 63 -10.55 10.79 -3.98
CA ILE A 63 -10.01 9.50 -4.43
C ILE A 63 -8.50 9.42 -4.17
N ASP A 64 -7.78 10.52 -4.26
CA ASP A 64 -6.33 10.56 -3.98
C ASP A 64 -6.03 10.22 -2.53
N SER A 65 -6.83 10.74 -1.59
CA SER A 65 -6.68 10.39 -0.17
C SER A 65 -6.97 8.91 0.11
N GLU A 66 -7.84 8.27 -0.67
CA GLU A 66 -8.06 6.83 -0.57
C GLU A 66 -6.84 6.02 -1.07
N TYR A 67 -6.25 6.40 -2.22
CA TYR A 67 -5.02 5.75 -2.68
C TYR A 67 -3.86 5.95 -1.71
N GLN A 68 -3.69 7.16 -1.15
CA GLN A 68 -2.69 7.43 -0.11
C GLN A 68 -2.94 6.57 1.14
N GLY A 69 -4.20 6.42 1.53
CA GLY A 69 -4.60 5.53 2.62
C GLY A 69 -4.28 4.06 2.32
N ILE A 70 -4.52 3.58 1.09
CA ILE A 70 -4.17 2.23 0.65
C ILE A 70 -2.66 2.02 0.76
N ILE A 71 -1.83 2.95 0.27
CA ILE A 71 -0.38 2.87 0.39
C ILE A 71 0.04 2.73 1.86
N ASN A 72 -0.43 3.62 2.72
CA ASN A 72 -0.03 3.64 4.13
C ASN A 72 -0.50 2.39 4.88
N TYR A 73 -1.72 1.90 4.67
CA TYR A 73 -2.19 0.66 5.29
C TYR A 73 -1.44 -0.58 4.76
N ALA A 74 -1.06 -0.62 3.48
CA ALA A 74 -0.26 -1.70 2.94
C ALA A 74 1.17 -1.71 3.52
N ILE A 75 1.79 -0.53 3.70
CA ILE A 75 3.08 -0.41 4.41
C ILE A 75 2.94 -0.83 5.88
N MET A 76 1.87 -0.43 6.59
CA MET A 76 1.61 -0.93 7.95
C MET A 76 1.52 -2.45 7.99
N ALA A 77 0.84 -3.07 7.02
CA ALA A 77 0.74 -4.52 6.94
C ALA A 77 2.10 -5.20 6.73
N LEU A 78 2.94 -4.65 5.86
CA LEU A 78 4.30 -5.14 5.63
C LEU A 78 5.17 -5.01 6.90
N ILE A 79 5.10 -3.87 7.59
CA ILE A 79 5.80 -3.67 8.88
C ILE A 79 5.31 -4.70 9.91
N GLN A 80 3.99 -4.93 10.02
CA GLN A 80 3.44 -5.94 10.93
C GLN A 80 3.93 -7.35 10.60
N LEU A 81 3.98 -7.72 9.32
CA LEU A 81 4.48 -9.01 8.88
C LEU A 81 5.95 -9.20 9.29
N GLU A 82 6.77 -8.18 9.12
CA GLU A 82 8.18 -8.22 9.49
C GLU A 82 8.37 -8.32 11.01
N LEU A 83 7.70 -7.46 11.77
CA LEU A 83 7.76 -7.48 13.23
C LEU A 83 7.27 -8.81 13.81
N ASN A 84 6.21 -9.41 13.23
CA ASN A 84 5.69 -10.69 13.66
C ASN A 84 6.65 -11.87 13.33
N LYS A 85 7.35 -11.82 12.19
CA LYS A 85 8.40 -12.81 11.88
C LYS A 85 9.52 -12.77 12.92
N ASN A 86 9.86 -11.58 13.40
CA ASN A 86 10.95 -11.35 14.36
C ASN A 86 10.53 -11.63 15.81
N ALA A 87 9.26 -11.44 16.18
CA ALA A 87 8.75 -11.67 17.54
C ALA A 87 8.81 -13.14 17.98
N GLY A 88 8.87 -14.11 17.05
CA GLY A 88 9.10 -15.52 17.35
C GLY A 88 10.51 -15.84 17.84
N LEU A 89 11.43 -14.87 17.82
CA LEU A 89 12.87 -15.06 18.10
C LEU A 89 13.39 -14.42 19.40
N ASN A 90 12.57 -13.73 20.22
CA ASN A 90 12.96 -13.34 21.60
C ASN A 90 12.45 -12.00 22.18
N GLU A 91 11.59 -11.21 21.53
CA GLU A 91 11.07 -9.98 22.17
C GLU A 91 9.58 -9.77 21.93
N GLU A 92 8.81 -9.55 23.01
CA GLU A 92 7.50 -8.89 22.93
C GLU A 92 7.74 -7.48 22.37
N VAL A 93 7.60 -7.31 21.07
CA VAL A 93 7.58 -5.98 20.47
C VAL A 93 6.32 -5.28 20.96
N GLY A 94 6.47 -4.34 21.88
CA GLY A 94 5.38 -3.56 22.45
C GLY A 94 4.48 -2.95 21.38
N LEU A 95 3.25 -2.61 21.77
CA LEU A 95 2.29 -1.95 20.87
C LEU A 95 2.78 -0.54 20.49
N GLU A 96 3.52 0.12 21.35
CA GLU A 96 4.06 1.46 21.10
C GLU A 96 5.52 1.38 20.68
N LEU A 97 5.81 2.00 19.52
CA LEU A 97 7.15 2.11 18.97
C LEU A 97 7.58 3.58 18.94
N GLU A 98 8.84 3.82 19.18
CA GLU A 98 9.45 5.13 18.97
C GLU A 98 9.32 5.58 17.52
N ILE A 99 9.03 6.87 17.30
CA ILE A 99 8.77 7.42 15.98
C ILE A 99 9.93 7.20 14.99
N GLN A 100 11.18 7.27 15.48
CA GLN A 100 12.38 7.02 14.68
C GLN A 100 12.43 5.56 14.19
N LYS A 101 12.02 4.62 15.04
CA LYS A 101 11.93 3.20 14.65
C LYS A 101 10.86 2.97 13.59
N VAL A 102 9.69 3.61 13.75
CA VAL A 102 8.60 3.53 12.79
C VAL A 102 9.00 4.12 11.44
N GLU A 103 9.68 5.27 11.47
CA GLU A 103 10.20 5.91 10.26
C GLU A 103 11.20 5.01 9.53
N THR A 104 12.14 4.40 10.26
CA THR A 104 13.10 3.44 9.69
C THR A 104 12.38 2.26 9.03
N LEU A 105 11.42 1.63 9.72
CA LEU A 105 10.65 0.51 9.18
C LEU A 105 9.84 0.90 7.93
N TYR A 106 9.28 2.11 7.90
CA TYR A 106 8.58 2.63 6.73
C TYR A 106 9.54 2.77 5.54
N ASP A 107 10.72 3.34 5.75
CA ASP A 107 11.73 3.54 4.71
C ASP A 107 12.27 2.22 4.18
N GLU A 108 12.52 1.24 5.05
CA GLU A 108 12.97 -0.11 4.67
C GLU A 108 11.95 -0.77 3.74
N GLN A 109 10.67 -0.77 4.10
CA GLN A 109 9.62 -1.35 3.25
C GLN A 109 9.48 -0.60 1.92
N THR A 110 9.51 0.73 1.96
CA THR A 110 9.45 1.55 0.75
C THR A 110 10.62 1.29 -0.18
N GLN A 111 11.83 1.12 0.36
CA GLN A 111 13.03 0.83 -0.44
C GLN A 111 12.95 -0.55 -1.10
N ILE A 112 12.50 -1.59 -0.38
CA ILE A 112 12.29 -2.92 -0.95
C ILE A 112 11.34 -2.87 -2.15
N ILE A 113 10.20 -2.18 -2.01
CA ILE A 113 9.21 -2.04 -3.08
C ILE A 113 9.79 -1.27 -4.26
N ARG A 114 10.54 -0.20 -3.99
CA ARG A 114 11.18 0.64 -4.99
C ARG A 114 12.21 -0.14 -5.83
N ASP A 115 13.03 -0.95 -5.19
CA ASP A 115 14.04 -1.76 -5.87
C ASP A 115 13.39 -2.82 -6.76
N LEU A 116 12.35 -3.49 -6.27
CA LEU A 116 11.57 -4.43 -7.08
C LEU A 116 10.88 -3.73 -8.26
N LEU A 117 10.34 -2.53 -8.06
CA LEU A 117 9.75 -1.72 -9.14
C LEU A 117 10.79 -1.36 -10.20
N ALA A 118 12.02 -1.02 -9.80
CA ALA A 118 13.08 -0.70 -10.74
C ALA A 118 13.40 -1.89 -11.67
N LEU A 119 13.45 -3.10 -11.12
CA LEU A 119 13.65 -4.34 -11.89
C LEU A 119 12.46 -4.62 -12.82
N LYS A 120 11.23 -4.54 -12.31
CA LYS A 120 10.02 -4.73 -13.13
C LYS A 120 9.92 -3.71 -14.27
N ASN A 121 10.21 -2.44 -14.02
CA ASN A 121 10.18 -1.41 -15.06
C ASN A 121 11.26 -1.61 -16.13
N HIS A 122 12.40 -2.20 -15.79
CA HIS A 122 13.40 -2.56 -16.78
C HIS A 122 12.84 -3.59 -17.78
N ASP A 123 12.13 -4.61 -17.27
CA ASP A 123 11.63 -5.72 -18.11
C ASP A 123 10.36 -5.34 -18.88
N TYR A 124 9.44 -4.61 -18.24
CA TYR A 124 8.12 -4.26 -18.79
C TYR A 124 8.06 -2.88 -19.47
N GLY A 125 9.13 -2.08 -19.45
CA GLY A 125 9.20 -0.81 -20.19
C GLY A 125 8.14 0.21 -19.80
N GLU A 126 7.76 0.31 -18.53
CA GLU A 126 6.72 1.22 -18.01
C GLU A 126 5.31 0.99 -18.63
N ALA A 127 5.00 -0.24 -19.07
CA ALA A 127 3.71 -0.59 -19.70
C ALA A 127 2.47 -0.25 -18.84
N TRP A 128 2.64 -0.08 -17.53
CA TRP A 128 1.58 0.37 -16.63
C TRP A 128 0.98 1.73 -17.01
N ARG A 129 1.73 2.57 -17.76
CA ARG A 129 1.24 3.88 -18.21
C ARG A 129 0.08 3.79 -19.18
N ASP A 130 -0.02 2.68 -19.92
CA ASP A 130 -1.10 2.43 -20.87
C ASP A 130 -2.34 1.81 -20.21
N MET A 131 -2.26 1.42 -18.94
CA MET A 131 -3.40 0.89 -18.19
C MET A 131 -4.45 1.99 -17.94
N ARG A 132 -5.72 1.58 -17.91
CA ARG A 132 -6.82 2.45 -17.50
C ARG A 132 -6.79 2.69 -15.99
N MET A 133 -7.31 3.83 -15.53
CA MET A 133 -7.42 4.14 -14.09
C MET A 133 -8.18 3.04 -13.33
N SER A 134 -9.33 2.59 -13.86
CA SER A 134 -10.12 1.50 -13.26
C SER A 134 -9.37 0.18 -13.15
N SER A 135 -8.41 -0.08 -14.04
CA SER A 135 -7.60 -1.30 -13.99
C SER A 135 -6.70 -1.35 -12.74
N PHE A 136 -6.19 -0.21 -12.27
CA PHE A 136 -5.42 -0.17 -11.01
C PHE A 136 -6.30 -0.55 -9.82
N THR A 137 -7.52 -0.02 -9.76
CA THR A 137 -8.50 -0.36 -8.71
C THR A 137 -8.84 -1.85 -8.75
N ASP A 138 -9.09 -2.42 -9.93
CA ASP A 138 -9.38 -3.84 -10.10
C ASP A 138 -8.20 -4.73 -9.69
N MET A 139 -6.98 -4.35 -10.05
CA MET A 139 -5.76 -5.08 -9.64
C MET A 139 -5.56 -5.05 -8.12
N ILE A 140 -5.79 -3.91 -7.47
CA ILE A 140 -5.74 -3.80 -6.01
C ILE A 140 -6.79 -4.72 -5.37
N LEU A 141 -8.05 -4.69 -5.84
CA LEU A 141 -9.11 -5.54 -5.33
C LEU A 141 -8.79 -7.03 -5.51
N MET A 142 -8.26 -7.42 -6.68
CA MET A 142 -7.85 -8.80 -6.93
C MET A 142 -6.75 -9.26 -5.96
N LYS A 143 -5.73 -8.42 -5.72
CA LYS A 143 -4.65 -8.73 -4.77
C LYS A 143 -5.19 -8.84 -3.34
N LEU A 144 -6.15 -8.01 -2.95
CA LEU A 144 -6.80 -8.10 -1.64
C LEU A 144 -7.61 -9.39 -1.47
N LEU A 145 -8.31 -9.86 -2.51
CA LEU A 145 -9.00 -11.14 -2.46
C LEU A 145 -8.01 -12.31 -2.34
N ARG A 146 -6.85 -12.25 -3.01
CA ARG A 146 -5.78 -13.24 -2.83
C ARG A 146 -5.25 -13.25 -1.40
N ILE A 147 -4.98 -12.08 -0.83
CA ILE A 147 -4.53 -11.94 0.56
C ILE A 147 -5.54 -12.59 1.50
N LYS A 148 -6.84 -12.31 1.36
CA LYS A 148 -7.89 -12.94 2.18
C LYS A 148 -7.87 -14.46 2.09
N GLN A 149 -7.72 -15.02 0.90
CA GLN A 149 -7.62 -16.47 0.72
C GLN A 149 -6.35 -17.06 1.36
N ILE A 150 -5.21 -16.36 1.28
CA ILE A 150 -3.98 -16.80 1.95
C ILE A 150 -4.14 -16.72 3.47
N GLU A 151 -4.76 -15.66 3.99
CA GLU A 151 -5.06 -15.51 5.43
C GLU A 151 -6.00 -16.62 5.94
N GLU A 152 -7.06 -16.96 5.18
CA GLU A 152 -7.98 -18.06 5.47
C GLU A 152 -7.28 -19.44 5.44
N ASN A 153 -6.20 -19.57 4.66
CA ASN A 153 -5.38 -20.79 4.55
C ASN A 153 -4.12 -20.72 5.44
N GLU A 154 -4.22 -20.03 6.58
CA GLU A 154 -3.14 -19.95 7.59
C GLU A 154 -1.79 -19.44 7.03
N GLY A 155 -1.83 -18.62 5.98
CA GLY A 155 -0.64 -18.07 5.33
C GLY A 155 0.04 -19.02 4.33
N GLN A 156 -0.53 -20.18 4.07
CA GLN A 156 0.06 -21.18 3.17
C GLN A 156 -0.34 -20.96 1.72
N THR A 157 0.64 -21.14 0.82
CA THR A 157 0.44 -21.17 -0.64
C THR A 157 1.12 -22.39 -1.22
N LEU A 158 0.60 -22.92 -2.34
CA LEU A 158 1.22 -24.07 -3.03
C LEU A 158 2.37 -23.62 -3.94
N ILE A 159 2.10 -22.63 -4.79
CA ILE A 159 3.06 -22.11 -5.79
C ILE A 159 3.04 -20.58 -5.88
N SER A 160 2.06 -19.93 -5.25
CA SER A 160 1.84 -18.49 -5.36
C SER A 160 2.74 -17.72 -4.40
N GLU A 161 2.96 -16.44 -4.74
CA GLU A 161 3.61 -15.48 -3.86
C GLU A 161 2.83 -15.32 -2.54
N GLY A 162 3.55 -15.00 -1.46
CA GLY A 162 2.99 -14.81 -0.13
C GLY A 162 2.26 -13.48 0.05
N LEU A 163 1.95 -13.16 1.30
CA LEU A 163 1.25 -11.93 1.68
C LEU A 163 2.05 -10.67 1.32
N ASP A 164 3.36 -10.69 1.58
CA ASP A 164 4.27 -9.58 1.37
C ASP A 164 4.30 -9.11 -0.09
N ALA A 165 4.47 -10.02 -1.05
CA ALA A 165 4.48 -9.71 -2.46
C ALA A 165 3.15 -9.11 -2.94
N ASN A 166 2.01 -9.60 -2.41
CA ASN A 166 0.70 -9.06 -2.73
C ASN A 166 0.51 -7.63 -2.18
N TYR A 167 0.96 -7.33 -0.95
CA TYR A 167 0.94 -5.98 -0.42
C TYR A 167 1.87 -5.02 -1.18
N GLN A 168 3.07 -5.48 -1.57
CA GLN A 168 4.00 -4.69 -2.40
C GLN A 168 3.38 -4.32 -3.76
N ASP A 169 2.70 -5.24 -4.40
CA ASP A 169 1.98 -4.98 -5.65
C ASP A 169 0.83 -3.98 -5.46
N ILE A 170 0.09 -4.06 -4.34
CA ILE A 170 -0.96 -3.08 -4.00
C ILE A 170 -0.37 -1.68 -3.89
N VAL A 171 0.78 -1.51 -3.21
CA VAL A 171 1.47 -0.22 -3.13
C VAL A 171 1.81 0.29 -4.52
N ASN A 172 2.39 -0.53 -5.38
CA ASN A 172 2.76 -0.14 -6.74
C ASN A 172 1.55 0.31 -7.56
N TYR A 173 0.43 -0.44 -7.56
CA TYR A 173 -0.77 -0.04 -8.30
C TYR A 173 -1.39 1.26 -7.77
N ALA A 174 -1.38 1.48 -6.45
CA ALA A 174 -1.88 2.73 -5.87
C ALA A 174 -0.97 3.91 -6.21
N VAL A 175 0.35 3.73 -6.21
CA VAL A 175 1.32 4.74 -6.65
C VAL A 175 1.13 5.07 -8.13
N PHE A 176 0.98 4.07 -9.00
CA PHE A 176 0.74 4.28 -10.43
C PHE A 176 -0.53 5.07 -10.69
N ALA A 177 -1.61 4.77 -9.95
CA ALA A 177 -2.86 5.53 -10.06
C ALA A 177 -2.65 7.01 -9.71
N LEU A 178 -1.92 7.31 -8.62
CA LEU A 178 -1.61 8.69 -8.23
C LEU A 178 -0.71 9.41 -9.24
N ILE A 179 0.31 8.75 -9.77
CA ILE A 179 1.18 9.31 -10.81
C ILE A 179 0.36 9.65 -12.06
N LYS A 180 -0.47 8.72 -12.50
CA LYS A 180 -1.30 8.92 -13.71
C LYS A 180 -2.29 10.06 -13.55
N LYS A 181 -2.91 10.22 -12.38
CA LYS A 181 -3.79 11.36 -12.10
C LYS A 181 -3.06 12.69 -12.20
N VAL A 182 -1.84 12.80 -11.67
CA VAL A 182 -1.03 14.03 -11.80
C VAL A 182 -0.73 14.31 -13.26
N GLU A 183 -0.32 13.30 -14.04
CA GLU A 183 -0.02 13.46 -15.47
C GLU A 183 -1.25 13.83 -16.33
N GLU A 184 -2.44 13.40 -15.92
CA GLU A 184 -3.69 13.78 -16.61
C GLU A 184 -4.04 15.25 -16.36
N VAL A 185 -3.81 15.75 -15.14
CA VAL A 185 -4.03 17.18 -14.82
C VAL A 185 -3.03 18.09 -15.54
N GLU A 186 -1.78 17.68 -15.68
CA GLU A 186 -0.74 18.45 -16.37
C GLU A 186 -0.95 18.57 -17.89
N LYS A 187 -1.82 17.74 -18.48
CA LYS A 187 -2.14 17.74 -19.92
C LYS A 187 -3.31 18.65 -20.30
N VAL A 188 -4.02 19.21 -19.31
CA VAL A 188 -5.17 20.12 -19.47
C VAL A 188 -4.72 21.56 -19.32
#